data_259b21124fbd5cd62805509af01575b1
#
_entry.id   259b21124fbd5cd62805509af01575b1
#
_cell.length_a   1.000
_cell.length_b   1.000
_cell.length_c   1.000
_cell.angle_alpha   90.00
_cell.angle_beta   90.00
_cell.angle_gamma   90.00
#
_symmetry.space_group_name_H-M   'P 1'
#
loop_
_entity.id
_entity.type
_entity.pdbx_description
1 polymer ?
#
loop_
_entity_poly.entity_id
_entity_poly.type
_entity_poly.pdbx_seq_one_letter_code
_entity_poly.pdbx_strand_id
1 'polypeptide(L)'
;MNTMRRLRAVALVWLSLVLLGAMAPTTAPEAGTPAAGPGAGKPTGELRIALAFLGAQRMIPWAEVPSGGIKQHQILIYDHLVGCTDDGQLSTATGIAERWEEAADKLSWTFSLRKGVTFHDGTEVTAEDVKFSLDSLFDPKAVGSLLGVSKAAFKEAEVKDPSTLVIHLKQPAVFLPWDFSCAIGNAGMVLPKKYFQQVGADGFSRNPVGSGPYKVVKNTMGASVQLEAVDRHWRDGVPKFKTITLLIVPEESTRLAQLRTGEADVIALSREKVPEVKAAGFNVFSKLNDQVVAVYMQQQWDPVPVSDTRVRQALNYAIDKEAIMRFVFAGQGVPAVMYPIGSYGVAGGADAALKPYPYDPKKAKELLAEAGYPNGFETKIYSYVTADLPELPRLAEAVADYLGKVGVRARITPMDRAALSTKRLARSLSGDLLPWSTPNRSVAIQIATIIHTLHHSKSAQSSTADPELDQLIDRALSATDVAEVERLIGVMHRHLYEHANNITIGEIHTNYATNQKIAAWELGRNLYDNNLRYLVRR
;
A
#
# COMPACT_ATOMS: atom_id res chain seq x y z
N MET A 1 -11.54 -72.55 -34.89
CA MET A 1 -10.27 -72.35 -35.65
C MET A 1 -9.54 -71.19 -35.02
N ASN A 2 -8.58 -71.60 -34.25
CA ASN A 2 -7.19 -71.21 -34.23
C ASN A 2 -6.98 -69.70 -33.99
N THR A 3 -6.19 -69.21 -33.06
CA THR A 3 -5.00 -69.73 -32.33
C THR A 3 -4.67 -68.87 -31.15
N MET A 4 -4.27 -69.50 -30.08
CA MET A 4 -3.57 -68.92 -28.91
C MET A 4 -2.30 -68.14 -29.30
N ARG A 5 -1.99 -67.10 -28.55
CA ARG A 5 -0.59 -66.88 -28.10
C ARG A 5 -0.54 -66.22 -26.75
N ARG A 6 0.12 -66.92 -25.85
CA ARG A 6 0.51 -66.51 -24.47
C ARG A 6 1.60 -65.48 -24.54
N LEU A 7 1.58 -64.49 -23.64
CA LEU A 7 2.81 -63.83 -23.20
C LEU A 7 2.76 -63.60 -21.67
N ARG A 8 3.87 -63.92 -21.08
CA ARG A 8 4.14 -64.14 -19.67
C ARG A 8 4.12 -62.82 -18.86
N ALA A 9 3.60 -62.89 -17.65
CA ALA A 9 3.77 -61.91 -16.59
C ALA A 9 5.23 -61.92 -16.09
N VAL A 10 5.86 -60.76 -15.98
CA VAL A 10 7.07 -60.54 -15.17
C VAL A 10 6.66 -59.60 -14.03
N ALA A 11 6.61 -60.17 -12.83
CA ALA A 11 6.43 -59.43 -11.60
C ALA A 11 7.76 -58.71 -11.23
N LEU A 12 7.74 -57.39 -11.18
CA LEU A 12 8.81 -56.57 -10.58
C LEU A 12 8.31 -56.09 -9.21
N VAL A 13 8.89 -56.69 -8.18
CA VAL A 13 8.76 -56.25 -6.79
C VAL A 13 9.60 -54.99 -6.62
N TRP A 14 8.95 -53.85 -6.34
CA TRP A 14 9.62 -52.66 -5.89
C TRP A 14 9.60 -52.60 -4.35
N LEU A 15 10.78 -52.72 -3.78
CA LEU A 15 11.07 -52.54 -2.36
C LEU A 15 11.02 -51.05 -2.05
N SER A 16 9.99 -50.60 -1.33
CA SER A 16 9.90 -49.21 -0.86
C SER A 16 10.81 -49.01 0.37
N LEU A 17 11.97 -48.42 0.16
CA LEU A 17 12.80 -47.87 1.24
C LEU A 17 12.16 -46.55 1.72
N VAL A 18 11.59 -46.56 2.91
CA VAL A 18 11.18 -45.35 3.63
C VAL A 18 12.46 -44.70 4.19
N LEU A 19 12.97 -43.70 3.50
CA LEU A 19 13.97 -42.79 4.03
C LEU A 19 13.21 -41.72 4.88
N LEU A 20 13.33 -41.79 6.20
CA LEU A 20 13.08 -40.66 7.08
C LEU A 20 14.14 -39.58 6.76
N GLY A 21 13.80 -38.64 5.91
CA GLY A 21 14.56 -37.41 5.74
C GLY A 21 14.24 -36.47 6.89
N ALA A 22 15.21 -36.23 7.77
CA ALA A 22 15.13 -35.11 8.70
C ALA A 22 15.01 -33.80 7.90
N MET A 23 13.90 -33.09 8.07
CA MET A 23 13.75 -31.73 7.52
C MET A 23 14.76 -30.83 8.21
N ALA A 24 15.75 -30.38 7.46
CA ALA A 24 16.60 -29.29 7.87
C ALA A 24 15.76 -28.00 7.94
N PRO A 25 16.10 -27.06 8.85
CA PRO A 25 15.40 -25.79 8.92
C PRO A 25 15.53 -25.08 7.58
N THR A 26 14.41 -24.57 7.06
CA THR A 26 14.37 -23.73 5.86
C THR A 26 15.16 -22.45 6.11
N THR A 27 16.40 -22.44 5.67
CA THR A 27 17.16 -21.19 5.51
C THR A 27 16.51 -20.44 4.34
N ALA A 28 16.25 -19.16 4.56
CA ALA A 28 15.80 -18.26 3.50
C ALA A 28 16.72 -18.39 2.27
N PRO A 29 16.20 -18.32 1.03
CA PRO A 29 17.03 -18.40 -0.16
C PRO A 29 18.06 -17.28 -0.11
N GLU A 30 19.34 -17.64 -0.27
CA GLU A 30 20.40 -16.67 -0.52
C GLU A 30 20.03 -15.88 -1.78
N ALA A 31 19.56 -14.66 -1.57
CA ALA A 31 19.43 -13.72 -2.67
C ALA A 31 20.83 -13.47 -3.23
N GLY A 32 21.03 -13.89 -4.47
CA GLY A 32 22.28 -13.62 -5.17
C GLY A 32 22.63 -12.14 -5.04
N THR A 33 23.86 -11.88 -4.60
CA THR A 33 24.44 -10.54 -4.47
C THR A 33 24.21 -9.80 -5.79
N PRO A 34 23.48 -8.68 -5.83
CA PRO A 34 23.41 -7.88 -7.04
C PRO A 34 24.85 -7.48 -7.40
N ALA A 35 25.26 -7.72 -8.64
CA ALA A 35 26.56 -7.26 -9.12
C ALA A 35 26.67 -5.77 -8.78
N ALA A 36 27.72 -5.40 -8.06
CA ALA A 36 28.04 -4.02 -7.75
C ALA A 36 28.06 -3.23 -9.06
N GLY A 37 27.06 -2.39 -9.27
CA GLY A 37 27.07 -1.41 -10.35
C GLY A 37 28.29 -0.49 -10.16
N PRO A 38 28.79 0.16 -11.21
CA PRO A 38 29.95 1.02 -11.14
C PRO A 38 29.78 2.02 -10.00
N GLY A 39 30.76 2.10 -9.11
CA GLY A 39 30.76 2.83 -7.86
C GLY A 39 30.11 4.22 -8.02
N ALA A 40 29.11 4.52 -7.20
CA ALA A 40 28.41 5.78 -7.28
C ALA A 40 29.41 6.93 -7.07
N GLY A 41 29.53 7.79 -8.09
CA GLY A 41 30.26 9.03 -7.98
C GLY A 41 29.69 9.88 -6.83
N LYS A 42 30.46 10.86 -6.35
CA LYS A 42 29.96 11.80 -5.33
C LYS A 42 28.60 12.37 -5.76
N PRO A 43 27.63 12.54 -4.82
CA PRO A 43 26.34 13.13 -5.13
C PRO A 43 26.50 14.53 -5.74
N THR A 44 25.79 14.78 -6.85
CA THR A 44 25.95 16.05 -7.59
C THR A 44 24.60 16.67 -7.95
N GLY A 45 24.58 17.97 -8.09
CA GLY A 45 23.42 18.74 -8.55
C GLY A 45 22.27 18.76 -7.57
N GLU A 46 21.23 19.51 -7.96
CA GLU A 46 20.00 19.71 -7.22
C GLU A 46 18.84 19.01 -7.93
N LEU A 47 17.89 18.50 -7.15
CA LEU A 47 16.61 17.98 -7.62
C LEU A 47 15.48 18.73 -6.91
N ARG A 48 14.59 19.37 -7.66
CA ARG A 48 13.42 20.09 -7.15
C ARG A 48 12.13 19.36 -7.56
N ILE A 49 11.33 18.99 -6.56
CA ILE A 49 10.11 18.20 -6.74
C ILE A 49 8.93 18.99 -6.21
N ALA A 50 7.97 19.33 -7.06
CA ALA A 50 6.74 20.01 -6.65
C ALA A 50 5.58 19.02 -6.52
N LEU A 51 5.01 18.97 -5.32
CA LEU A 51 3.95 18.04 -4.90
C LEU A 51 2.75 18.82 -4.38
N ALA A 52 1.56 18.20 -4.41
CA ALA A 52 0.36 18.85 -3.89
C ALA A 52 0.40 19.00 -2.36
N PHE A 53 1.03 18.06 -1.65
CA PHE A 53 1.17 18.09 -0.18
C PHE A 53 2.31 17.18 0.28
N LEU A 54 2.80 17.39 1.51
CA LEU A 54 3.82 16.59 2.17
C LEU A 54 3.41 16.10 3.58
N GLY A 55 2.10 16.01 3.86
CA GLY A 55 1.61 15.72 5.20
C GLY A 55 1.80 16.89 6.17
N ALA A 56 1.81 16.59 7.47
CA ALA A 56 1.95 17.60 8.53
C ALA A 56 3.39 18.06 8.77
N GLN A 57 4.36 17.49 8.08
CA GLN A 57 5.81 17.82 8.19
C GLN A 57 6.36 17.78 9.63
N ARG A 58 5.80 16.95 10.50
CA ARG A 58 6.27 16.79 11.88
C ARG A 58 7.60 16.07 12.00
N MET A 59 8.02 15.37 10.93
CA MET A 59 9.27 14.60 10.88
C MET A 59 9.37 13.47 11.91
N ILE A 60 8.27 13.06 12.51
CA ILE A 60 8.21 12.01 13.52
C ILE A 60 7.28 10.91 13.01
N PRO A 61 7.80 9.70 12.67
CA PRO A 61 7.03 8.63 12.01
C PRO A 61 5.75 8.22 12.74
N TRP A 62 5.78 8.13 14.07
CA TRP A 62 4.61 7.73 14.86
C TRP A 62 3.63 8.86 15.19
N ALA A 63 3.99 10.12 14.88
CA ALA A 63 3.14 11.29 15.12
C ALA A 63 2.37 11.77 13.90
N GLU A 64 2.50 11.08 12.76
CA GLU A 64 1.84 11.43 11.49
C GLU A 64 1.09 10.23 10.93
N VAL A 65 -0.16 10.46 10.46
CA VAL A 65 -0.92 9.41 9.78
C VAL A 65 -0.21 9.05 8.47
N PRO A 66 0.13 7.77 8.22
CA PRO A 66 0.81 7.36 7.01
C PRO A 66 0.04 7.78 5.76
N SER A 67 0.68 8.57 4.92
CA SER A 67 0.16 9.02 3.64
C SER A 67 1.27 9.12 2.60
N GLY A 68 0.92 9.15 1.31
CA GLY A 68 1.90 9.28 0.23
C GLY A 68 2.84 10.48 0.40
N GLY A 69 2.31 11.63 0.84
CA GLY A 69 3.11 12.83 1.06
C GLY A 69 4.17 12.68 2.15
N ILE A 70 3.85 12.01 3.26
CA ILE A 70 4.77 11.83 4.40
C ILE A 70 5.93 10.93 4.00
N LYS A 71 5.65 9.84 3.32
CA LYS A 71 6.67 8.87 2.91
C LYS A 71 7.72 9.47 1.98
N GLN A 72 7.34 10.42 1.14
CA GLN A 72 8.25 11.02 0.16
C GLN A 72 9.45 11.74 0.77
N HIS A 73 9.32 12.28 1.98
CA HIS A 73 10.46 12.91 2.66
C HIS A 73 11.06 12.01 3.75
N GLN A 74 10.26 11.30 4.53
CA GLN A 74 10.77 10.50 5.64
C GLN A 74 11.68 9.34 5.19
N ILE A 75 11.37 8.69 4.06
CA ILE A 75 12.22 7.62 3.50
C ILE A 75 13.62 8.11 3.07
N LEU A 76 13.79 9.40 2.85
CA LEU A 76 15.08 10.01 2.53
C LEU A 76 15.90 10.32 3.79
N ILE A 77 15.23 10.49 4.93
CA ILE A 77 15.81 10.94 6.20
C ILE A 77 16.11 9.74 7.12
N TYR A 78 15.27 8.71 7.10
CA TYR A 78 15.32 7.58 8.03
C TYR A 78 15.52 6.25 7.29
N ASP A 79 16.34 5.37 7.86
CA ASP A 79 16.36 3.96 7.50
C ASP A 79 15.34 3.18 8.32
N HIS A 80 14.83 2.11 7.72
CA HIS A 80 13.95 1.15 8.41
C HIS A 80 14.76 0.07 9.13
N LEU A 81 14.20 -0.48 10.19
CA LEU A 81 14.76 -1.65 10.87
C LEU A 81 14.95 -2.80 9.87
N VAL A 82 13.93 -3.11 9.09
CA VAL A 82 13.97 -4.17 8.08
C VAL A 82 13.98 -3.55 6.68
N GLY A 83 14.86 -4.03 5.83
CA GLY A 83 14.94 -3.61 4.44
C GLY A 83 13.90 -4.28 3.56
N CYS A 84 13.69 -3.71 2.38
CA CYS A 84 12.89 -4.33 1.32
C CYS A 84 13.52 -4.15 -0.05
N THR A 85 13.18 -5.05 -0.97
CA THR A 85 13.43 -4.92 -2.41
C THR A 85 12.36 -4.03 -3.04
N ASP A 86 12.56 -3.67 -4.32
CA ASP A 86 11.63 -2.81 -5.05
C ASP A 86 10.27 -3.48 -5.30
N ASP A 87 10.23 -4.80 -5.23
CA ASP A 87 9.01 -5.58 -5.30
C ASP A 87 8.37 -5.86 -3.93
N GLY A 88 8.85 -5.22 -2.87
CA GLY A 88 8.27 -5.27 -1.53
C GLY A 88 8.62 -6.54 -0.74
N GLN A 89 9.57 -7.37 -1.25
CA GLN A 89 10.07 -8.51 -0.47
C GLN A 89 11.05 -8.03 0.60
N LEU A 90 11.17 -8.75 1.70
CA LEU A 90 12.13 -8.43 2.74
C LEU A 90 13.57 -8.57 2.21
N SER A 91 14.44 -7.68 2.65
CA SER A 91 15.85 -7.66 2.23
C SER A 91 16.78 -7.34 3.40
N THR A 92 17.75 -8.19 3.59
CA THR A 92 18.85 -7.94 4.55
C THR A 92 19.83 -6.88 4.05
N ALA A 93 19.80 -6.53 2.76
CA ALA A 93 20.74 -5.58 2.15
C ALA A 93 20.36 -4.10 2.34
N THR A 94 19.13 -3.78 2.70
CA THR A 94 18.60 -2.41 2.65
C THR A 94 18.02 -1.89 3.97
N GLY A 95 18.05 -2.71 5.04
CA GLY A 95 17.61 -2.35 6.40
C GLY A 95 18.76 -2.26 7.41
N ILE A 96 18.46 -1.69 8.58
CA ILE A 96 19.39 -1.62 9.71
C ILE A 96 19.66 -3.04 10.26
N ALA A 97 18.64 -3.91 10.31
CA ALA A 97 18.82 -5.31 10.64
C ALA A 97 19.43 -6.09 9.47
N GLU A 98 20.52 -6.78 9.71
CA GLU A 98 21.15 -7.68 8.73
C GLU A 98 20.65 -9.13 8.85
N ARG A 99 19.94 -9.45 9.94
CA ARG A 99 19.31 -10.76 10.20
C ARG A 99 18.15 -10.61 11.16
N TRP A 100 17.13 -11.45 11.00
CA TRP A 100 16.03 -11.63 11.96
C TRP A 100 15.58 -13.08 11.99
N GLU A 101 15.18 -13.54 13.14
CA GLU A 101 14.79 -14.94 13.38
C GLU A 101 13.56 -15.01 14.29
N GLU A 102 12.59 -15.84 13.91
CA GLU A 102 11.44 -16.16 14.75
C GLU A 102 11.81 -17.30 15.71
N ALA A 103 11.45 -17.18 16.98
CA ALA A 103 11.63 -18.27 17.93
C ALA A 103 10.68 -19.44 17.62
N ALA A 104 11.06 -20.65 18.05
CA ALA A 104 10.30 -21.87 17.78
C ALA A 104 8.86 -21.85 18.33
N ASP A 105 8.64 -21.14 19.44
CA ASP A 105 7.32 -20.93 20.06
C ASP A 105 6.48 -19.84 19.35
N LYS A 106 7.07 -19.12 18.37
CA LYS A 106 6.48 -18.00 17.62
C LYS A 106 6.08 -16.79 18.50
N LEU A 107 6.61 -16.71 19.71
CA LEU A 107 6.31 -15.64 20.67
C LEU A 107 7.44 -14.62 20.81
N SER A 108 8.48 -14.72 20.00
CA SER A 108 9.49 -13.68 19.91
C SER A 108 10.23 -13.67 18.58
N TRP A 109 10.75 -12.48 18.23
CA TRP A 109 11.62 -12.24 17.10
C TRP A 109 12.93 -11.63 17.58
N THR A 110 14.06 -12.15 17.13
CA THR A 110 15.39 -11.60 17.39
C THR A 110 15.89 -10.87 16.13
N PHE A 111 16.31 -9.62 16.30
CA PHE A 111 16.88 -8.79 15.24
C PHE A 111 18.35 -8.53 15.54
N SER A 112 19.25 -8.86 14.61
CA SER A 112 20.68 -8.52 14.65
C SER A 112 20.92 -7.28 13.79
N LEU A 113 21.47 -6.22 14.41
CA LEU A 113 21.69 -4.95 13.75
C LEU A 113 23.05 -4.90 13.07
N ARG A 114 23.10 -4.25 11.93
CA ARG A 114 24.30 -3.95 11.16
C ARG A 114 25.18 -2.97 11.94
N LYS A 115 26.46 -3.28 12.05
CA LYS A 115 27.45 -2.37 12.66
C LYS A 115 27.83 -1.23 11.70
N GLY A 116 28.19 -0.08 12.28
CA GLY A 116 28.67 1.08 11.53
C GLY A 116 27.58 1.86 10.81
N VAL A 117 26.29 1.59 11.04
CA VAL A 117 25.22 2.50 10.67
C VAL A 117 25.22 3.67 11.62
N THR A 118 25.31 4.90 11.09
CA THR A 118 25.38 6.12 11.89
C THR A 118 24.23 7.05 11.60
N PHE A 119 23.78 7.76 12.62
CA PHE A 119 22.88 8.90 12.46
C PHE A 119 23.61 10.11 11.86
N HIS A 120 22.85 11.11 11.42
CA HIS A 120 23.38 12.35 10.82
C HIS A 120 24.26 13.17 11.79
N ASP A 121 24.13 12.95 13.09
CA ASP A 121 24.97 13.57 14.12
C ASP A 121 26.28 12.80 14.40
N GLY A 122 26.50 11.69 13.68
CA GLY A 122 27.69 10.84 13.80
C GLY A 122 27.60 9.76 14.88
N THR A 123 26.54 9.70 15.67
CA THR A 123 26.33 8.62 16.64
C THR A 123 25.93 7.31 15.96
N GLU A 124 26.38 6.17 16.47
CA GLU A 124 26.04 4.85 15.93
C GLU A 124 24.62 4.46 16.31
N VAL A 125 23.91 3.82 15.37
CA VAL A 125 22.56 3.25 15.61
C VAL A 125 22.69 2.00 16.48
N THR A 126 21.94 1.94 17.56
CA THR A 126 21.96 0.84 18.52
C THR A 126 20.59 0.22 18.74
N ALA A 127 20.55 -0.95 19.38
CA ALA A 127 19.29 -1.60 19.75
C ALA A 127 18.44 -0.76 20.73
N GLU A 128 19.05 0.16 21.49
CA GLU A 128 18.33 1.13 22.33
C GLU A 128 17.54 2.14 21.50
N ASP A 129 18.06 2.57 20.35
CA ASP A 129 17.36 3.49 19.43
C ASP A 129 16.21 2.79 18.74
N VAL A 130 16.43 1.53 18.33
CA VAL A 130 15.37 0.68 17.76
C VAL A 130 14.25 0.45 18.77
N LYS A 131 14.60 0.05 20.01
CA LYS A 131 13.62 -0.13 21.09
C LYS A 131 12.82 1.13 21.34
N PHE A 132 13.47 2.29 21.46
CA PHE A 132 12.82 3.56 21.65
C PHE A 132 11.82 3.89 20.53
N SER A 133 12.21 3.66 19.28
CA SER A 133 11.37 3.92 18.12
C SER A 133 10.15 3.00 18.07
N LEU A 134 10.31 1.70 18.40
CA LEU A 134 9.22 0.74 18.47
C LEU A 134 8.28 1.01 19.66
N ASP A 135 8.81 1.27 20.85
CA ASP A 135 8.00 1.62 22.01
C ASP A 135 7.14 2.86 21.72
N SER A 136 7.71 3.86 21.04
CA SER A 136 6.99 5.06 20.62
C SER A 136 5.92 4.77 19.56
N LEU A 137 6.21 3.86 18.61
CA LEU A 137 5.27 3.45 17.57
C LEU A 137 4.08 2.66 18.14
N PHE A 138 4.33 1.82 19.15
CA PHE A 138 3.30 1.00 19.81
C PHE A 138 2.57 1.72 20.94
N ASP A 139 2.99 2.93 21.32
CA ASP A 139 2.25 3.75 22.29
C ASP A 139 0.79 3.91 21.83
N PRO A 140 -0.20 3.79 22.74
CA PRO A 140 -1.61 4.00 22.41
C PRO A 140 -1.91 5.37 21.78
N LYS A 141 -1.11 6.39 22.07
CA LYS A 141 -1.26 7.75 21.52
C LYS A 141 -0.63 7.92 20.13
N ALA A 142 0.14 6.94 19.66
CA ALA A 142 0.72 7.00 18.32
C ALA A 142 -0.37 6.93 17.25
N VAL A 143 -0.35 7.89 16.33
CA VAL A 143 -1.32 7.98 15.21
C VAL A 143 -0.75 7.41 13.90
N GLY A 144 0.56 7.23 13.84
CA GLY A 144 1.31 6.82 12.65
C GLY A 144 1.29 5.31 12.35
N SER A 145 0.48 4.52 13.05
CA SER A 145 0.54 3.06 12.97
C SER A 145 -0.62 2.45 12.20
N LEU A 146 -0.32 1.79 11.08
CA LEU A 146 -1.25 0.88 10.38
C LEU A 146 -1.09 -0.59 10.83
N LEU A 147 -0.46 -0.81 11.98
CA LEU A 147 -0.01 -2.10 12.47
C LEU A 147 -1.02 -2.78 13.41
N GLY A 148 -2.31 -2.77 13.09
CA GLY A 148 -3.36 -3.25 14.00
C GLY A 148 -3.08 -4.61 14.62
N VAL A 149 -2.67 -5.61 13.81
CA VAL A 149 -2.38 -6.98 14.28
C VAL A 149 -1.11 -7.01 15.10
N SER A 150 -0.02 -6.44 14.61
CA SER A 150 1.27 -6.42 15.31
C SER A 150 1.21 -5.59 16.58
N LYS A 151 0.43 -4.49 16.59
CA LYS A 151 0.19 -3.69 17.80
C LYS A 151 -0.54 -4.49 18.87
N ALA A 152 -1.52 -5.31 18.50
CA ALA A 152 -2.22 -6.20 19.42
C ALA A 152 -1.31 -7.32 19.96
N ALA A 153 -0.43 -7.84 19.10
CA ALA A 153 0.51 -8.91 19.45
C ALA A 153 1.71 -8.42 20.27
N PHE A 154 2.14 -7.19 20.11
CA PHE A 154 3.33 -6.64 20.79
C PHE A 154 3.19 -6.69 22.32
N LYS A 155 4.21 -7.25 22.98
CA LYS A 155 4.32 -7.26 24.44
C LYS A 155 5.36 -6.24 24.89
N GLU A 156 6.61 -6.44 24.48
CA GLU A 156 7.74 -5.58 24.83
C GLU A 156 8.93 -5.79 23.88
N ALA A 157 9.83 -4.82 23.80
CA ALA A 157 11.12 -4.96 23.16
C ALA A 157 12.23 -4.99 24.20
N GLU A 158 13.15 -5.95 24.07
CA GLU A 158 14.27 -6.17 25.00
C GLU A 158 15.60 -5.97 24.27
N VAL A 159 16.47 -5.12 24.82
CA VAL A 159 17.84 -4.96 24.35
C VAL A 159 18.73 -6.00 25.01
N LYS A 160 19.28 -6.92 24.23
CA LYS A 160 20.24 -7.93 24.73
C LYS A 160 21.67 -7.38 24.79
N ASP A 161 22.04 -6.64 23.77
CA ASP A 161 23.32 -5.93 23.64
C ASP A 161 23.15 -4.79 22.63
N PRO A 162 24.16 -3.91 22.39
CA PRO A 162 24.02 -2.77 21.49
C PRO A 162 23.59 -3.10 20.06
N SER A 163 23.77 -4.35 19.60
CA SER A 163 23.46 -4.80 18.24
C SER A 163 22.36 -5.87 18.18
N THR A 164 21.76 -6.24 19.30
CA THR A 164 20.74 -7.31 19.35
C THR A 164 19.49 -6.87 20.08
N LEU A 165 18.35 -6.90 19.40
CA LEU A 165 17.02 -6.62 19.94
C LEU A 165 16.16 -7.87 19.88
N VAL A 166 15.41 -8.15 20.96
CA VAL A 166 14.37 -9.18 20.97
C VAL A 166 13.01 -8.52 21.17
N ILE A 167 12.05 -8.86 20.31
CA ILE A 167 10.67 -8.43 20.44
C ILE A 167 9.86 -9.60 20.94
N HIS A 168 9.28 -9.45 22.11
CA HIS A 168 8.38 -10.43 22.74
C HIS A 168 6.93 -10.14 22.36
N LEU A 169 6.16 -11.20 22.13
CA LEU A 169 4.78 -11.15 21.67
C LEU A 169 3.84 -11.81 22.66
N LYS A 170 2.59 -11.37 22.68
CA LYS A 170 1.48 -11.99 23.41
C LYS A 170 0.84 -13.14 22.62
N GLN A 171 0.95 -13.08 21.29
CA GLN A 171 0.46 -14.05 20.31
C GLN A 171 1.35 -14.01 19.07
N PRO A 172 1.39 -15.06 18.26
CA PRO A 172 2.16 -15.08 17.03
C PRO A 172 1.86 -13.90 16.10
N ALA A 173 2.92 -13.35 15.47
CA ALA A 173 2.83 -12.27 14.48
C ALA A 173 3.86 -12.52 13.37
N VAL A 174 3.53 -13.43 12.47
CA VAL A 174 4.41 -13.90 11.39
C VAL A 174 4.86 -12.80 10.42
N PHE A 175 4.10 -11.71 10.33
CA PHE A 175 4.41 -10.58 9.46
C PHE A 175 5.17 -9.44 10.14
N LEU A 176 5.61 -9.62 11.39
CA LEU A 176 6.29 -8.55 12.14
C LEU A 176 7.49 -7.94 11.39
N PRO A 177 8.38 -8.71 10.73
CA PRO A 177 9.46 -8.13 9.93
C PRO A 177 8.97 -7.25 8.77
N TRP A 178 7.87 -7.61 8.11
CA TRP A 178 7.27 -6.76 7.06
C TRP A 178 6.75 -5.46 7.63
N ASP A 179 6.13 -5.49 8.82
CA ASP A 179 5.59 -4.31 9.48
C ASP A 179 6.67 -3.26 9.77
N PHE A 180 7.91 -3.69 9.98
CA PHE A 180 9.06 -2.80 10.21
C PHE A 180 9.89 -2.55 8.95
N SER A 181 9.38 -2.95 7.80
CA SER A 181 10.10 -2.79 6.54
C SER A 181 9.67 -1.54 5.76
N CYS A 182 10.52 -1.16 4.82
CA CYS A 182 10.22 -0.12 3.85
C CYS A 182 8.99 -0.43 2.95
N ALA A 183 8.52 -1.68 2.92
CA ALA A 183 7.33 -2.06 2.16
C ALA A 183 6.03 -1.48 2.74
N ILE A 184 5.99 -1.15 4.05
CA ILE A 184 4.73 -0.81 4.74
C ILE A 184 4.56 0.69 5.06
N GLY A 185 5.55 1.50 4.97
CA GLY A 185 5.35 2.91 5.27
C GLY A 185 6.45 3.47 6.16
N ASN A 186 6.05 4.25 7.16
CA ASN A 186 6.95 4.86 8.11
C ASN A 186 7.12 4.04 9.41
N ALA A 187 6.43 2.93 9.54
CA ALA A 187 6.66 1.99 10.64
C ALA A 187 8.05 1.34 10.50
N GLY A 188 8.72 1.11 11.61
CA GLY A 188 10.08 0.56 11.61
C GLY A 188 11.19 1.55 11.27
N MET A 189 10.90 2.82 11.00
CA MET A 189 11.91 3.87 10.91
C MET A 189 12.55 4.10 12.28
N VAL A 190 13.90 4.18 12.31
CA VAL A 190 14.68 4.28 13.55
C VAL A 190 15.15 5.70 13.79
N LEU A 191 14.89 6.22 15.00
CA LEU A 191 15.25 7.55 15.43
C LEU A 191 16.24 7.51 16.61
N PRO A 192 17.15 8.51 16.75
CA PRO A 192 18.13 8.54 17.82
C PRO A 192 17.48 8.89 19.17
N LYS A 193 17.41 7.90 20.08
CA LYS A 193 16.79 8.01 21.39
C LYS A 193 17.32 9.18 22.19
N LYS A 194 18.65 9.26 22.35
CA LYS A 194 19.31 10.26 23.18
C LYS A 194 19.03 11.68 22.70
N TYR A 195 19.18 11.91 21.40
CA TYR A 195 18.91 13.22 20.81
C TYR A 195 17.42 13.59 20.92
N PHE A 196 16.52 12.65 20.61
CA PHE A 196 15.08 12.89 20.73
C PHE A 196 14.67 13.26 22.16
N GLN A 197 15.20 12.55 23.17
CA GLN A 197 14.93 12.85 24.57
C GLN A 197 15.49 14.19 25.01
N GLN A 198 16.62 14.61 24.46
CA GLN A 198 17.26 15.89 24.77
C GLN A 198 16.47 17.08 24.23
N VAL A 199 15.96 17.00 22.98
CA VAL A 199 15.32 18.13 22.31
C VAL A 199 13.79 18.10 22.37
N GLY A 200 13.20 16.98 22.70
CA GLY A 200 11.76 16.75 22.69
C GLY A 200 11.15 16.71 21.27
N ALA A 201 9.86 16.41 21.18
CA ALA A 201 9.17 16.28 19.89
C ALA A 201 9.21 17.56 19.04
N ASP A 202 9.00 18.72 19.64
CA ASP A 202 9.01 20.01 18.93
C ASP A 202 10.43 20.39 18.47
N GLY A 203 11.45 20.11 19.27
CA GLY A 203 12.84 20.32 18.90
C GLY A 203 13.25 19.39 17.76
N PHE A 204 12.85 18.15 17.84
CA PHE A 204 13.10 17.13 16.82
C PHE A 204 12.41 17.47 15.49
N SER A 205 11.14 17.91 15.51
CA SER A 205 10.42 18.35 14.31
C SER A 205 11.11 19.51 13.57
N ARG A 206 11.77 20.41 14.31
CA ARG A 206 12.54 21.50 13.71
C ARG A 206 13.88 21.08 13.14
N ASN A 207 14.57 20.17 13.82
CA ASN A 207 15.90 19.68 13.47
C ASN A 207 15.94 18.15 13.56
N PRO A 208 15.31 17.44 12.62
CA PRO A 208 15.25 16.00 12.65
C PRO A 208 16.62 15.37 12.34
N VAL A 209 16.98 14.34 13.08
CA VAL A 209 18.18 13.54 12.89
C VAL A 209 17.75 12.10 12.56
N GLY A 210 18.22 11.56 11.45
CA GLY A 210 18.00 10.20 10.99
C GLY A 210 19.30 9.54 10.59
N SER A 211 19.21 8.33 10.03
CA SER A 211 20.33 7.56 9.48
C SER A 211 20.28 7.43 7.95
N GLY A 212 19.25 7.99 7.31
CA GLY A 212 19.03 7.90 5.88
C GLY A 212 20.05 8.69 5.03
N PRO A 213 19.97 8.58 3.71
CA PRO A 213 20.95 9.18 2.79
C PRO A 213 20.92 10.70 2.73
N TYR A 214 19.90 11.35 3.30
CA TYR A 214 19.77 12.80 3.30
C TYR A 214 19.43 13.32 4.70
N LYS A 215 20.04 14.44 5.07
CA LYS A 215 19.72 15.22 6.27
C LYS A 215 18.84 16.43 5.94
N VAL A 216 17.96 16.82 6.84
CA VAL A 216 17.14 18.02 6.69
C VAL A 216 17.99 19.25 6.95
N VAL A 217 18.05 20.18 6.00
CA VAL A 217 18.72 21.48 6.14
C VAL A 217 17.73 22.56 6.53
N LYS A 218 16.50 22.47 5.98
CA LYS A 218 15.43 23.43 6.28
C LYS A 218 14.07 22.76 6.13
N ASN A 219 13.22 22.94 7.11
CA ASN A 219 11.82 22.58 7.06
C ASN A 219 10.95 23.82 7.21
N THR A 220 10.30 24.25 6.12
CA THR A 220 9.38 25.38 6.11
C THR A 220 7.96 24.83 6.05
N MET A 221 7.27 24.82 7.19
CA MET A 221 5.94 24.27 7.34
C MET A 221 4.98 24.82 6.28
N GLY A 222 4.27 23.92 5.61
CA GLY A 222 3.31 24.27 4.56
C GLY A 222 3.93 24.77 3.25
N ALA A 223 5.27 24.81 3.12
CA ALA A 223 5.93 25.33 1.92
C ALA A 223 6.97 24.38 1.33
N SER A 224 7.96 23.92 2.10
CA SER A 224 9.02 23.10 1.54
C SER A 224 9.83 22.34 2.60
N VAL A 225 10.50 21.26 2.13
CA VAL A 225 11.57 20.56 2.86
C VAL A 225 12.82 20.55 1.99
N GLN A 226 13.92 21.06 2.50
CA GLN A 226 15.24 21.04 1.85
C GLN A 226 16.12 19.99 2.52
N LEU A 227 16.70 19.14 1.69
CA LEU A 227 17.54 18.00 2.09
C LEU A 227 18.91 18.13 1.46
N GLU A 228 19.95 17.77 2.22
CA GLU A 228 21.32 17.67 1.74
C GLU A 228 21.82 16.24 1.89
N ALA A 229 22.54 15.74 0.89
CA ALA A 229 23.17 14.43 0.91
C ALA A 229 24.16 14.32 2.07
N VAL A 230 24.18 13.18 2.76
CA VAL A 230 25.28 12.85 3.66
C VAL A 230 26.56 12.56 2.86
N ASP A 231 27.73 12.80 3.43
CA ASP A 231 29.00 12.56 2.76
C ASP A 231 29.20 11.07 2.43
N ARG A 232 28.73 10.21 3.31
CA ARG A 232 28.78 8.75 3.16
C ARG A 232 27.56 8.12 3.81
N HIS A 233 26.88 7.28 3.05
CA HIS A 233 25.82 6.41 3.55
C HIS A 233 26.31 4.96 3.59
N TRP A 234 25.81 4.16 4.52
CA TRP A 234 26.22 2.76 4.67
C TRP A 234 25.78 1.88 3.48
N ARG A 235 24.70 2.27 2.77
CA ARG A 235 24.30 1.61 1.50
C ARG A 235 25.05 2.23 0.33
N ASP A 236 25.57 1.38 -0.56
CA ASP A 236 26.21 1.81 -1.78
C ASP A 236 25.21 2.42 -2.79
N GLY A 237 25.68 3.35 -3.59
CA GLY A 237 24.90 3.95 -4.67
C GLY A 237 23.90 5.03 -4.25
N VAL A 238 23.86 5.40 -2.99
CA VAL A 238 23.04 6.50 -2.46
C VAL A 238 23.89 7.37 -1.52
N PRO A 239 23.61 8.70 -1.41
CA PRO A 239 22.66 9.50 -2.20
C PRO A 239 23.16 9.81 -3.62
N LYS A 240 22.27 10.17 -4.55
CA LYS A 240 22.63 10.55 -5.94
C LYS A 240 22.71 12.05 -6.18
N PHE A 241 21.80 12.81 -5.60
CA PHE A 241 21.75 14.27 -5.71
C PHE A 241 22.43 14.90 -4.50
N LYS A 242 23.13 16.04 -4.70
CA LYS A 242 23.72 16.78 -3.60
C LYS A 242 22.64 17.42 -2.71
N THR A 243 21.59 17.96 -3.34
CA THR A 243 20.44 18.55 -2.64
C THR A 243 19.13 18.10 -3.26
N ILE A 244 18.11 17.94 -2.41
CA ILE A 244 16.73 17.69 -2.84
C ILE A 244 15.86 18.75 -2.16
N THR A 245 15.03 19.45 -2.95
CA THR A 245 14.03 20.36 -2.45
C THR A 245 12.64 19.85 -2.79
N LEU A 246 11.86 19.51 -1.78
CA LEU A 246 10.46 19.14 -1.91
C LEU A 246 9.61 20.40 -1.69
N LEU A 247 8.85 20.80 -2.70
CA LEU A 247 7.99 21.99 -2.69
C LEU A 247 6.54 21.56 -2.51
N ILE A 248 5.80 22.26 -1.64
CA ILE A 248 4.35 22.10 -1.53
C ILE A 248 3.70 23.13 -2.44
N VAL A 249 3.10 22.66 -3.51
CA VAL A 249 2.42 23.47 -4.52
C VAL A 249 1.07 22.81 -4.81
N PRO A 250 0.01 23.15 -4.08
CA PRO A 250 -1.30 22.49 -4.21
C PRO A 250 -1.88 22.61 -5.62
N GLU A 251 -1.78 23.79 -6.24
CA GLU A 251 -2.34 24.06 -7.55
C GLU A 251 -1.54 23.43 -8.68
N GLU A 252 -2.17 22.55 -9.46
CA GLU A 252 -1.51 21.84 -10.56
C GLU A 252 -1.02 22.76 -11.65
N SER A 253 -1.79 23.79 -12.01
CA SER A 253 -1.40 24.81 -12.99
C SER A 253 -0.07 25.48 -12.62
N THR A 254 0.15 25.76 -11.32
CA THR A 254 1.39 26.29 -10.80
C THR A 254 2.53 25.30 -10.92
N ARG A 255 2.30 24.01 -10.57
CA ARG A 255 3.30 22.94 -10.77
C ARG A 255 3.71 22.81 -12.23
N LEU A 256 2.75 22.86 -13.15
CA LEU A 256 3.00 22.81 -14.59
C LEU A 256 3.82 24.04 -15.07
N ALA A 257 3.53 25.23 -14.56
CA ALA A 257 4.32 26.44 -14.84
C ALA A 257 5.76 26.27 -14.35
N GLN A 258 5.96 25.81 -13.12
CA GLN A 258 7.28 25.55 -12.56
C GLN A 258 8.08 24.50 -13.32
N LEU A 259 7.41 23.46 -13.84
CA LEU A 259 8.07 22.47 -14.72
C LEU A 259 8.53 23.12 -16.02
N ARG A 260 7.69 23.96 -16.65
CA ARG A 260 7.99 24.67 -17.91
C ARG A 260 9.11 25.68 -17.76
N THR A 261 9.17 26.41 -16.65
CA THR A 261 10.24 27.39 -16.36
C THR A 261 11.52 26.75 -15.83
N GLY A 262 11.46 25.46 -15.47
CA GLY A 262 12.58 24.74 -14.85
C GLY A 262 12.77 25.07 -13.37
N GLU A 263 11.79 25.69 -12.72
CA GLU A 263 11.78 25.88 -11.26
C GLU A 263 11.54 24.56 -10.51
N ALA A 264 10.82 23.63 -11.14
CA ALA A 264 10.72 22.23 -10.68
C ALA A 264 11.30 21.29 -11.74
N ASP A 265 11.99 20.24 -11.30
CA ASP A 265 12.50 19.18 -12.17
C ASP A 265 11.53 18.02 -12.29
N VAL A 266 10.72 17.79 -11.25
CA VAL A 266 9.68 16.75 -11.16
C VAL A 266 8.42 17.36 -10.56
N ILE A 267 7.26 16.99 -11.11
CA ILE A 267 5.95 17.37 -10.54
C ILE A 267 5.02 16.17 -10.45
N ALA A 268 4.17 16.14 -9.42
CA ALA A 268 2.99 15.27 -9.42
C ALA A 268 1.99 15.75 -10.47
N LEU A 269 1.47 14.82 -11.27
CA LEU A 269 0.64 15.11 -12.45
C LEU A 269 -0.69 14.38 -12.36
N SER A 270 -1.80 15.10 -12.60
CA SER A 270 -3.12 14.49 -12.75
C SER A 270 -3.20 13.66 -14.03
N ARG A 271 -4.11 12.68 -14.02
CA ARG A 271 -4.33 11.78 -15.16
C ARG A 271 -4.80 12.53 -16.38
N GLU A 272 -5.63 13.54 -16.19
CA GLU A 272 -6.18 14.39 -17.25
C GLU A 272 -5.09 15.20 -17.99
N LYS A 273 -4.03 15.60 -17.30
CA LYS A 273 -2.94 16.40 -17.87
C LYS A 273 -1.87 15.61 -18.59
N VAL A 274 -1.88 14.28 -18.50
CA VAL A 274 -0.87 13.41 -19.15
C VAL A 274 -0.75 13.67 -20.66
N PRO A 275 -1.84 13.72 -21.46
CA PRO A 275 -1.73 13.98 -22.90
C PRO A 275 -1.13 15.36 -23.21
N GLU A 276 -1.57 16.41 -22.52
CA GLU A 276 -1.08 17.78 -22.69
C GLU A 276 0.43 17.87 -22.45
N VAL A 277 0.88 17.28 -21.34
CA VAL A 277 2.29 17.37 -20.89
C VAL A 277 3.21 16.56 -21.81
N LYS A 278 2.76 15.39 -22.28
CA LYS A 278 3.49 14.61 -23.29
C LYS A 278 3.60 15.37 -24.63
N ALA A 279 2.51 15.99 -25.08
CA ALA A 279 2.50 16.79 -26.31
C ALA A 279 3.42 18.02 -26.21
N ALA A 280 3.61 18.57 -25.01
CA ALA A 280 4.55 19.66 -24.75
C ALA A 280 6.03 19.20 -24.66
N GLY A 281 6.33 17.91 -24.86
CA GLY A 281 7.69 17.36 -24.94
C GLY A 281 8.32 17.03 -23.57
N PHE A 282 7.54 17.00 -22.49
CA PHE A 282 8.02 16.57 -21.18
C PHE A 282 7.94 15.03 -21.03
N ASN A 283 8.83 14.46 -20.25
CA ASN A 283 8.75 13.05 -19.90
C ASN A 283 7.62 12.85 -18.88
N VAL A 284 6.83 11.80 -19.06
CA VAL A 284 5.81 11.39 -18.09
C VAL A 284 6.07 9.96 -17.69
N PHE A 285 6.28 9.76 -16.40
CA PHE A 285 6.43 8.45 -15.77
C PHE A 285 5.11 8.09 -15.10
N SER A 286 4.60 6.93 -15.44
CA SER A 286 3.30 6.42 -14.99
C SER A 286 3.47 5.03 -14.40
N LYS A 287 2.81 4.78 -13.28
CA LYS A 287 2.76 3.45 -12.65
C LYS A 287 1.31 3.07 -12.42
N LEU A 288 0.92 1.88 -12.88
CA LEU A 288 -0.33 1.23 -12.52
C LEU A 288 -0.20 0.59 -11.14
N ASN A 289 -1.30 0.31 -10.50
CA ASN A 289 -1.41 -0.43 -9.24
C ASN A 289 -1.14 0.37 -7.96
N ASP A 290 -1.27 1.68 -8.02
CA ASP A 290 -1.17 2.52 -6.82
C ASP A 290 -2.49 2.56 -6.03
N GLN A 291 -3.62 2.55 -6.74
CA GLN A 291 -4.95 2.67 -6.12
C GLN A 291 -5.99 1.86 -6.87
N VAL A 292 -6.81 1.15 -6.12
CA VAL A 292 -8.06 0.55 -6.62
C VAL A 292 -9.22 1.47 -6.30
N VAL A 293 -9.96 1.85 -7.31
CA VAL A 293 -11.16 2.69 -7.17
C VAL A 293 -12.40 1.80 -7.20
N ALA A 294 -13.26 1.97 -6.21
CA ALA A 294 -14.51 1.23 -6.08
C ALA A 294 -15.63 2.12 -5.52
N VAL A 295 -16.87 1.70 -5.71
CA VAL A 295 -18.03 2.26 -5.03
C VAL A 295 -18.53 1.26 -4.01
N TYR A 296 -18.43 1.61 -2.75
CA TYR A 296 -18.87 0.79 -1.62
C TYR A 296 -20.36 0.98 -1.40
N MET A 297 -21.10 -0.11 -1.34
CA MET A 297 -22.52 -0.15 -0.98
C MET A 297 -22.60 -0.29 0.53
N GLN A 298 -23.04 0.79 1.21
CA GLN A 298 -22.92 0.91 2.67
C GLN A 298 -24.02 0.15 3.41
N GLN A 299 -23.65 -0.43 4.55
CA GLN A 299 -24.57 -1.06 5.51
C GLN A 299 -25.47 -2.13 4.85
N GLN A 300 -24.86 -3.12 4.21
CA GLN A 300 -25.57 -4.21 3.52
C GLN A 300 -26.38 -5.13 4.46
N TRP A 301 -26.23 -4.97 5.77
CA TRP A 301 -27.00 -5.68 6.79
C TRP A 301 -28.35 -5.03 7.12
N ASP A 302 -28.60 -3.79 6.70
CA ASP A 302 -29.87 -3.12 6.89
C ASP A 302 -30.92 -3.62 5.87
N PRO A 303 -32.22 -3.46 6.14
CA PRO A 303 -33.27 -3.83 5.19
C PRO A 303 -33.36 -2.82 4.03
N VAL A 304 -32.34 -2.77 3.21
CA VAL A 304 -32.17 -1.86 2.07
C VAL A 304 -31.93 -2.67 0.80
N PRO A 305 -32.16 -2.12 -0.41
CA PRO A 305 -32.01 -2.87 -1.65
C PRO A 305 -30.65 -3.56 -1.81
N VAL A 306 -29.55 -2.92 -1.40
CA VAL A 306 -28.18 -3.48 -1.51
C VAL A 306 -27.89 -4.62 -0.51
N SER A 307 -28.81 -4.99 0.38
CA SER A 307 -28.69 -6.20 1.20
C SER A 307 -28.82 -7.48 0.36
N ASP A 308 -29.55 -7.43 -0.76
CA ASP A 308 -29.70 -8.55 -1.69
C ASP A 308 -28.50 -8.64 -2.65
N THR A 309 -27.84 -9.79 -2.68
CA THR A 309 -26.70 -10.03 -3.58
C THR A 309 -27.04 -9.84 -5.06
N ARG A 310 -28.27 -10.17 -5.48
CA ARG A 310 -28.73 -9.97 -6.87
C ARG A 310 -28.76 -8.48 -7.23
N VAL A 311 -29.18 -7.63 -6.28
CA VAL A 311 -29.12 -6.17 -6.46
C VAL A 311 -27.67 -5.72 -6.63
N ARG A 312 -26.76 -6.16 -5.75
CA ARG A 312 -25.34 -5.80 -5.85
C ARG A 312 -24.69 -6.25 -7.14
N GLN A 313 -25.00 -7.46 -7.61
CA GLN A 313 -24.58 -7.96 -8.93
C GLN A 313 -25.16 -7.11 -10.06
N ALA A 314 -26.45 -6.76 -9.99
CA ALA A 314 -27.09 -5.90 -10.98
C ALA A 314 -26.38 -4.53 -11.10
N LEU A 315 -26.05 -3.89 -9.97
CA LEU A 315 -25.29 -2.63 -9.98
C LEU A 315 -23.91 -2.79 -10.62
N ASN A 316 -23.25 -3.95 -10.45
CA ASN A 316 -21.98 -4.25 -11.11
C ASN A 316 -22.13 -4.43 -12.63
N TYR A 317 -23.18 -5.13 -13.10
CA TYR A 317 -23.47 -5.30 -14.53
C TYR A 317 -23.95 -4.00 -15.20
N ALA A 318 -24.53 -3.07 -14.42
CA ALA A 318 -25.05 -1.81 -14.95
C ALA A 318 -23.95 -0.83 -15.38
N ILE A 319 -22.69 -1.00 -14.99
CA ILE A 319 -21.63 -0.01 -15.13
C ILE A 319 -20.59 -0.43 -16.15
N ASP A 320 -20.41 0.41 -17.19
CA ASP A 320 -19.34 0.28 -18.19
C ASP A 320 -18.02 0.83 -17.60
N LYS A 321 -17.23 -0.09 -17.04
CA LYS A 321 -15.96 0.23 -16.38
C LYS A 321 -14.89 0.69 -17.38
N GLU A 322 -14.93 0.13 -18.62
CA GLU A 322 -14.01 0.55 -19.70
C GLU A 322 -14.27 2.01 -20.12
N ALA A 323 -15.55 2.38 -20.24
CA ALA A 323 -15.92 3.76 -20.56
C ALA A 323 -15.53 4.71 -19.41
N ILE A 324 -15.74 4.31 -18.15
CA ILE A 324 -15.29 5.10 -16.98
C ILE A 324 -13.78 5.30 -17.01
N MET A 325 -12.99 4.25 -17.25
CA MET A 325 -11.53 4.38 -17.35
C MET A 325 -11.13 5.36 -18.46
N ARG A 326 -11.78 5.29 -19.60
CA ARG A 326 -11.49 6.16 -20.75
C ARG A 326 -11.88 7.61 -20.50
N PHE A 327 -13.07 7.88 -19.97
CA PHE A 327 -13.62 9.23 -19.93
C PHE A 327 -13.46 9.94 -18.57
N VAL A 328 -13.51 9.20 -17.45
CA VAL A 328 -13.30 9.77 -16.12
C VAL A 328 -11.82 9.84 -15.77
N PHE A 329 -11.07 8.77 -16.08
CA PHE A 329 -9.64 8.65 -15.74
C PHE A 329 -8.71 8.91 -16.93
N ALA A 330 -9.22 9.50 -18.04
CA ALA A 330 -8.45 9.86 -19.23
C ALA A 330 -7.62 8.70 -19.82
N GLY A 331 -8.10 7.46 -19.73
CA GLY A 331 -7.38 6.27 -20.16
C GLY A 331 -6.20 5.88 -19.26
N GLN A 332 -6.06 6.53 -18.10
CA GLN A 332 -4.97 6.28 -17.17
C GLN A 332 -5.39 5.27 -16.07
N GLY A 333 -5.78 4.08 -16.50
CA GLY A 333 -6.19 2.98 -15.65
C GLY A 333 -6.74 1.81 -16.42
N VAL A 334 -7.02 0.72 -15.74
CA VAL A 334 -7.62 -0.50 -16.30
C VAL A 334 -8.73 -1.01 -15.38
N PRO A 335 -9.83 -1.55 -15.92
CA PRO A 335 -10.80 -2.27 -15.11
C PRO A 335 -10.13 -3.41 -14.35
N ALA A 336 -10.48 -3.59 -13.09
CA ALA A 336 -9.92 -4.63 -12.24
C ALA A 336 -10.99 -5.24 -11.33
N VAL A 337 -10.69 -6.38 -10.77
CA VAL A 337 -11.38 -6.91 -9.59
C VAL A 337 -10.84 -6.24 -8.33
N MET A 338 -11.61 -6.28 -7.25
CA MET A 338 -11.16 -5.71 -5.97
C MET A 338 -9.94 -6.48 -5.44
N TYR A 339 -8.98 -5.75 -4.86
CA TYR A 339 -7.73 -6.32 -4.33
C TYR A 339 -6.99 -7.20 -5.35
N PRO A 340 -6.58 -6.67 -6.51
CA PRO A 340 -5.87 -7.46 -7.49
C PRO A 340 -4.57 -7.97 -6.87
N ILE A 341 -4.47 -9.29 -6.78
CA ILE A 341 -3.36 -9.97 -6.16
C ILE A 341 -2.34 -10.26 -7.27
N GLY A 342 -1.32 -10.35 -7.38
CA GLY A 342 -0.38 -10.61 -8.49
C GLY A 342 0.46 -9.40 -8.82
N SER A 343 0.02 -8.24 -8.40
CA SER A 343 0.79 -7.00 -8.47
C SER A 343 1.84 -6.88 -7.37
N TYR A 344 1.82 -7.74 -6.34
CA TYR A 344 2.49 -7.49 -5.05
C TYR A 344 3.49 -8.55 -4.61
N GLY A 345 3.90 -9.45 -5.49
CA GLY A 345 4.79 -10.54 -5.08
C GLY A 345 4.14 -11.55 -4.13
N VAL A 346 2.85 -11.42 -3.86
CA VAL A 346 2.06 -12.45 -3.19
C VAL A 346 1.82 -13.55 -4.22
N ALA A 347 2.64 -14.59 -4.19
CA ALA A 347 2.52 -15.73 -5.05
C ALA A 347 1.21 -16.47 -4.71
N GLY A 348 0.27 -16.52 -5.64
CA GLY A 348 -0.80 -17.53 -5.64
C GLY A 348 -2.14 -17.14 -5.02
N GLY A 349 -2.36 -15.91 -4.62
CA GLY A 349 -3.60 -15.56 -3.91
C GLY A 349 -4.80 -15.17 -4.77
N ALA A 350 -4.63 -14.53 -5.91
CA ALA A 350 -5.75 -14.18 -6.75
C ALA A 350 -6.11 -15.32 -7.68
N ASP A 351 -7.37 -15.60 -7.75
CA ASP A 351 -7.90 -16.37 -8.85
C ASP A 351 -7.73 -15.54 -10.14
N ALA A 352 -6.69 -15.85 -10.92
CA ALA A 352 -6.45 -15.22 -12.21
C ALA A 352 -7.62 -15.40 -13.19
N ALA A 353 -8.57 -16.30 -12.87
CA ALA A 353 -9.80 -16.50 -13.62
C ALA A 353 -10.85 -15.42 -13.36
N LEU A 354 -10.77 -14.67 -12.24
CA LEU A 354 -11.73 -13.60 -11.96
C LEU A 354 -11.52 -12.44 -12.94
N LYS A 355 -12.60 -12.04 -13.58
CA LYS A 355 -12.64 -10.89 -14.50
C LYS A 355 -13.57 -9.82 -13.92
N PRO A 356 -13.32 -8.53 -14.19
CA PRO A 356 -14.30 -7.50 -13.87
C PRO A 356 -15.68 -7.85 -14.41
N TYR A 357 -16.74 -7.55 -13.65
CA TYR A 357 -18.10 -7.73 -14.15
C TYR A 357 -18.26 -7.01 -15.50
N PRO A 358 -18.73 -7.69 -16.56
CA PRO A 358 -18.93 -7.04 -17.86
C PRO A 358 -20.10 -6.06 -17.79
N TYR A 359 -20.11 -5.09 -18.69
CA TYR A 359 -21.23 -4.20 -18.87
C TYR A 359 -22.39 -4.91 -19.58
N ASP A 360 -23.47 -5.18 -18.86
CA ASP A 360 -24.68 -5.83 -19.35
C ASP A 360 -25.92 -5.24 -18.66
N PRO A 361 -26.45 -4.10 -19.16
CA PRO A 361 -27.62 -3.45 -18.56
C PRO A 361 -28.90 -4.28 -18.69
N LYS A 362 -28.97 -5.24 -19.63
CA LYS A 362 -30.10 -6.18 -19.73
C LYS A 362 -30.09 -7.14 -18.56
N LYS A 363 -28.94 -7.78 -18.31
CA LYS A 363 -28.75 -8.67 -17.15
C LYS A 363 -28.98 -7.93 -15.82
N ALA A 364 -28.52 -6.67 -15.73
CA ALA A 364 -28.77 -5.83 -14.56
C ALA A 364 -30.28 -5.65 -14.29
N LYS A 365 -31.09 -5.35 -15.33
CA LYS A 365 -32.56 -5.21 -15.19
C LYS A 365 -33.22 -6.53 -14.81
N GLU A 366 -32.79 -7.65 -15.38
CA GLU A 366 -33.28 -8.99 -15.02
C GLU A 366 -33.05 -9.27 -13.53
N LEU A 367 -31.83 -9.08 -13.03
CA LEU A 367 -31.50 -9.30 -11.62
C LEU A 367 -32.24 -8.36 -10.67
N LEU A 368 -32.44 -7.08 -11.05
CA LEU A 368 -33.25 -6.15 -10.28
C LEU A 368 -34.71 -6.62 -10.18
N ALA A 369 -35.29 -7.09 -11.30
CA ALA A 369 -36.65 -7.61 -11.31
C ALA A 369 -36.81 -8.87 -10.44
N GLU A 370 -35.84 -9.81 -10.53
CA GLU A 370 -35.79 -11.02 -9.70
C GLU A 370 -35.65 -10.70 -8.21
N ALA A 371 -34.99 -9.59 -7.87
CA ALA A 371 -34.83 -9.09 -6.51
C ALA A 371 -36.03 -8.27 -6.01
N GLY A 372 -37.09 -8.09 -6.84
CA GLY A 372 -38.30 -7.34 -6.46
C GLY A 372 -38.25 -5.84 -6.81
N TYR A 373 -37.29 -5.40 -7.61
CA TYR A 373 -37.11 -4.00 -8.03
C TYR A 373 -37.24 -3.82 -9.56
N PRO A 374 -38.32 -4.26 -10.22
CA PRO A 374 -38.44 -4.20 -11.69
C PRO A 374 -38.39 -2.77 -12.25
N ASN A 375 -38.73 -1.78 -11.44
CA ASN A 375 -38.68 -0.35 -11.77
C ASN A 375 -37.46 0.39 -11.14
N GLY A 376 -36.52 -0.37 -10.58
CA GLY A 376 -35.39 0.18 -9.83
C GLY A 376 -35.79 0.71 -8.44
N PHE A 377 -34.92 1.53 -7.87
CA PHE A 377 -35.10 2.14 -6.54
C PHE A 377 -34.33 3.45 -6.44
N GLU A 378 -34.51 4.17 -5.31
CA GLU A 378 -33.78 5.39 -5.01
C GLU A 378 -32.65 5.13 -4.01
N THR A 379 -31.50 5.76 -4.22
CA THR A 379 -30.35 5.74 -3.31
C THR A 379 -29.61 7.07 -3.38
N LYS A 380 -28.57 7.24 -2.58
CA LYS A 380 -27.63 8.37 -2.69
C LYS A 380 -26.26 7.87 -3.11
N ILE A 381 -25.57 8.71 -3.86
CA ILE A 381 -24.13 8.54 -4.12
C ILE A 381 -23.41 9.79 -3.65
N TYR A 382 -22.40 9.60 -2.78
CA TYR A 382 -21.65 10.73 -2.24
C TYR A 382 -20.61 11.24 -3.23
N SER A 383 -20.46 12.57 -3.28
CA SER A 383 -19.49 13.27 -4.10
C SER A 383 -18.62 14.16 -3.22
N TYR A 384 -17.31 14.02 -3.32
CA TYR A 384 -16.33 14.78 -2.55
C TYR A 384 -14.99 14.82 -3.27
N VAL A 385 -14.11 15.73 -2.88
CA VAL A 385 -12.78 15.89 -3.50
C VAL A 385 -11.68 15.43 -2.55
N THR A 386 -10.68 14.75 -3.10
CA THR A 386 -9.41 14.47 -2.43
C THR A 386 -8.26 14.84 -3.36
N ALA A 387 -7.13 15.25 -2.78
CA ALA A 387 -5.97 15.67 -3.57
C ALA A 387 -5.35 14.54 -4.41
N ASP A 388 -5.47 13.30 -3.94
CA ASP A 388 -4.96 12.08 -4.59
C ASP A 388 -5.92 11.49 -5.62
N LEU A 389 -7.22 11.86 -5.54
CA LEU A 389 -8.25 11.38 -6.46
C LEU A 389 -9.28 12.48 -6.76
N PRO A 390 -8.90 13.50 -7.54
CA PRO A 390 -9.78 14.63 -7.87
C PRO A 390 -10.96 14.23 -8.77
N GLU A 391 -10.91 13.04 -9.37
CA GLU A 391 -11.94 12.51 -10.27
C GLU A 391 -13.20 11.96 -9.54
N LEU A 392 -13.21 11.87 -8.21
CA LEU A 392 -14.34 11.30 -7.46
C LEU A 392 -15.70 11.95 -7.77
N PRO A 393 -15.84 13.29 -7.94
CA PRO A 393 -17.10 13.89 -8.35
C PRO A 393 -17.59 13.39 -9.72
N ARG A 394 -16.72 13.38 -10.71
CA ARG A 394 -17.04 12.88 -12.07
C ARG A 394 -17.35 11.38 -12.06
N LEU A 395 -16.68 10.62 -11.22
CA LEU A 395 -17.00 9.20 -11.02
C LEU A 395 -18.40 9.02 -10.45
N ALA A 396 -18.79 9.82 -9.43
CA ALA A 396 -20.13 9.76 -8.88
C ALA A 396 -21.21 10.09 -9.91
N GLU A 397 -20.97 11.10 -10.77
CA GLU A 397 -21.84 11.46 -11.88
C GLU A 397 -21.98 10.33 -12.91
N ALA A 398 -20.86 9.76 -13.35
CA ALA A 398 -20.86 8.66 -14.31
C ALA A 398 -21.58 7.41 -13.77
N VAL A 399 -21.33 7.06 -12.52
CA VAL A 399 -22.00 5.92 -11.87
C VAL A 399 -23.50 6.17 -11.76
N ALA A 400 -23.93 7.37 -11.35
CA ALA A 400 -25.34 7.73 -11.27
C ALA A 400 -26.05 7.64 -12.62
N ASP A 401 -25.40 8.10 -13.70
CA ASP A 401 -25.91 8.00 -15.08
C ASP A 401 -26.11 6.53 -15.50
N TYR A 402 -25.10 5.69 -15.30
CA TYR A 402 -25.20 4.27 -15.63
C TYR A 402 -26.31 3.56 -14.84
N LEU A 403 -26.42 3.82 -13.55
CA LEU A 403 -27.48 3.25 -12.70
C LEU A 403 -28.87 3.73 -13.13
N GLY A 404 -28.99 4.98 -13.55
CA GLY A 404 -30.23 5.53 -14.10
C GLY A 404 -30.76 4.77 -15.32
N LYS A 405 -29.88 4.25 -16.19
CA LYS A 405 -30.25 3.45 -17.39
C LYS A 405 -30.94 2.12 -17.05
N VAL A 406 -30.74 1.63 -15.82
CA VAL A 406 -31.39 0.41 -15.32
C VAL A 406 -32.50 0.69 -14.28
N GLY A 407 -32.88 1.96 -14.09
CA GLY A 407 -33.97 2.39 -13.20
C GLY A 407 -33.55 2.76 -11.78
N VAL A 408 -32.27 2.61 -11.42
CA VAL A 408 -31.77 2.96 -10.09
C VAL A 408 -31.39 4.44 -10.06
N ARG A 409 -32.14 5.23 -9.31
CA ARG A 409 -31.96 6.69 -9.19
C ARG A 409 -31.01 7.04 -8.05
N ALA A 410 -29.72 7.11 -8.35
CA ALA A 410 -28.68 7.51 -7.41
C ALA A 410 -28.56 9.05 -7.36
N ARG A 411 -29.11 9.66 -6.31
CA ARG A 411 -29.01 11.11 -6.09
C ARG A 411 -27.61 11.51 -5.65
N ILE A 412 -26.92 12.30 -6.46
CA ILE A 412 -25.60 12.83 -6.12
C ILE A 412 -25.73 13.76 -4.90
N THR A 413 -24.92 13.49 -3.87
CA THR A 413 -24.96 14.19 -2.59
C THR A 413 -23.54 14.72 -2.28
N PRO A 414 -23.25 15.99 -2.61
CA PRO A 414 -21.97 16.61 -2.25
C PRO A 414 -21.80 16.66 -0.74
N MET A 415 -20.60 16.33 -0.26
CA MET A 415 -20.29 16.34 1.16
C MET A 415 -18.80 16.59 1.40
N ASP A 416 -18.46 17.23 2.50
CA ASP A 416 -17.09 17.30 2.96
C ASP A 416 -16.59 15.93 3.42
N ARG A 417 -15.30 15.62 3.15
CA ARG A 417 -14.70 14.32 3.46
C ARG A 417 -14.71 14.00 4.96
N ALA A 418 -14.50 14.99 5.83
CA ALA A 418 -14.49 14.78 7.27
C ALA A 418 -15.90 14.48 7.78
N ALA A 419 -16.90 15.21 7.31
CA ALA A 419 -18.31 14.96 7.60
C ALA A 419 -18.76 13.57 7.11
N LEU A 420 -18.31 13.17 5.90
CA LEU A 420 -18.59 11.84 5.35
C LEU A 420 -17.94 10.72 6.17
N SER A 421 -16.69 10.92 6.60
CA SER A 421 -15.99 9.97 7.48
C SER A 421 -16.71 9.82 8.83
N THR A 422 -17.19 10.92 9.41
CA THR A 422 -17.98 10.90 10.64
C THR A 422 -19.27 10.09 10.47
N LYS A 423 -20.01 10.30 9.38
CA LYS A 423 -21.23 9.53 9.08
C LYS A 423 -20.94 8.04 8.88
N ARG A 424 -19.84 7.71 8.20
CA ARG A 424 -19.42 6.32 7.98
C ARG A 424 -19.10 5.63 9.30
N LEU A 425 -18.32 6.27 10.17
CA LEU A 425 -17.98 5.73 11.50
C LEU A 425 -19.22 5.61 12.41
N ALA A 426 -20.18 6.51 12.27
CA ALA A 426 -21.47 6.46 12.98
C ALA A 426 -22.46 5.45 12.36
N ARG A 427 -22.06 4.72 11.28
CA ARG A 427 -22.93 3.78 10.56
C ARG A 427 -24.27 4.40 10.16
N SER A 428 -24.23 5.61 9.58
CA SER A 428 -25.42 6.37 9.17
C SER A 428 -25.50 6.60 7.65
N LEU A 429 -25.04 5.62 6.86
CA LEU A 429 -25.03 5.64 5.40
C LEU A 429 -25.82 4.46 4.81
N SER A 430 -26.85 3.99 5.50
CA SER A 430 -27.63 2.80 5.15
C SER A 430 -28.12 2.81 3.70
N GLY A 431 -27.67 1.83 2.90
CA GLY A 431 -28.05 1.68 1.48
C GLY A 431 -27.41 2.69 0.53
N ASP A 432 -26.62 3.64 1.03
CA ASP A 432 -25.99 4.67 0.21
C ASP A 432 -24.72 4.16 -0.49
N LEU A 433 -24.32 4.83 -1.57
CA LEU A 433 -23.16 4.51 -2.41
C LEU A 433 -22.00 5.47 -2.10
N LEU A 434 -20.85 4.91 -1.78
CA LEU A 434 -19.65 5.66 -1.41
C LEU A 434 -18.51 5.37 -2.37
N PRO A 435 -18.23 6.23 -3.36
CA PRO A 435 -16.99 6.15 -4.13
C PRO A 435 -15.77 6.30 -3.21
N TRP A 436 -14.80 5.42 -3.36
CA TRP A 436 -13.61 5.40 -2.53
C TRP A 436 -12.42 4.82 -3.27
N SER A 437 -11.21 5.21 -2.89
CA SER A 437 -10.01 4.51 -3.34
C SER A 437 -9.34 3.79 -2.18
N THR A 438 -8.86 2.61 -2.47
CA THR A 438 -8.06 1.81 -1.55
C THR A 438 -6.65 1.74 -2.11
N PRO A 439 -5.63 2.23 -1.39
CA PRO A 439 -4.27 2.10 -1.85
C PRO A 439 -3.88 0.63 -1.87
N ASN A 440 -3.13 0.28 -2.90
CA ASN A 440 -2.57 -1.05 -3.04
C ASN A 440 -1.57 -1.33 -1.92
N ARG A 441 -1.50 -2.58 -1.50
CA ARG A 441 -0.64 -3.04 -0.43
C ARG A 441 0.26 -4.18 -0.92
N SER A 442 1.52 -4.12 -0.56
CA SER A 442 2.53 -5.05 -1.05
C SER A 442 2.64 -6.35 -0.26
N VAL A 443 1.89 -6.50 0.83
CA VAL A 443 2.01 -7.64 1.74
C VAL A 443 0.65 -8.22 2.08
N ALA A 444 0.56 -9.54 2.13
CA ALA A 444 -0.67 -10.29 2.39
C ALA A 444 -1.42 -9.82 3.64
N ILE A 445 -0.71 -9.61 4.75
CA ILE A 445 -1.34 -9.17 6.01
C ILE A 445 -1.98 -7.78 5.88
N GLN A 446 -1.42 -6.90 5.07
CA GLN A 446 -2.03 -5.58 4.84
C GLN A 446 -3.32 -5.70 4.05
N ILE A 447 -3.39 -6.63 3.09
CA ILE A 447 -4.61 -6.92 2.35
C ILE A 447 -5.66 -7.48 3.33
N ALA A 448 -5.30 -8.44 4.17
CA ALA A 448 -6.19 -8.96 5.20
C ALA A 448 -6.67 -7.86 6.18
N THR A 449 -5.79 -6.95 6.58
CA THR A 449 -6.13 -5.81 7.45
C THR A 449 -7.08 -4.81 6.75
N ILE A 450 -6.90 -4.56 5.46
CA ILE A 450 -7.83 -3.71 4.69
C ILE A 450 -9.18 -4.40 4.55
N ILE A 451 -9.20 -5.70 4.22
CA ILE A 451 -10.44 -6.46 4.12
C ILE A 451 -11.16 -6.44 5.47
N HIS A 452 -10.44 -6.65 6.58
CA HIS A 452 -11.00 -6.48 7.93
C HIS A 452 -11.62 -5.09 8.12
N THR A 453 -10.87 -4.03 7.81
CA THR A 453 -11.34 -2.65 8.03
C THR A 453 -12.61 -2.34 7.25
N LEU A 454 -12.73 -2.83 6.02
CA LEU A 454 -13.78 -2.46 5.09
C LEU A 454 -14.95 -3.46 5.04
N HIS A 455 -14.75 -4.68 5.54
CA HIS A 455 -15.71 -5.77 5.37
C HIS A 455 -15.99 -6.60 6.64
N HIS A 456 -15.17 -6.55 7.69
CA HIS A 456 -15.47 -7.27 8.92
C HIS A 456 -16.59 -6.59 9.70
N SER A 457 -17.63 -7.33 10.12
CA SER A 457 -18.85 -6.79 10.77
C SER A 457 -18.57 -5.96 12.02
N LYS A 458 -17.49 -6.26 12.78
CA LYS A 458 -17.09 -5.49 13.97
C LYS A 458 -16.37 -4.19 13.64
N SER A 459 -15.91 -3.99 12.41
CA SER A 459 -15.23 -2.75 12.02
C SER A 459 -16.24 -1.61 11.89
N ALA A 460 -15.94 -0.45 12.49
CA ALA A 460 -16.77 0.75 12.35
C ALA A 460 -16.85 1.27 10.89
N GLN A 461 -15.92 0.88 10.05
CA GLN A 461 -15.88 1.27 8.63
C GLN A 461 -16.44 0.21 7.68
N SER A 462 -16.91 -0.92 8.21
CA SER A 462 -17.44 -1.99 7.37
C SER A 462 -18.65 -1.56 6.55
N SER A 463 -18.72 -2.05 5.34
CA SER A 463 -19.91 -1.96 4.47
C SER A 463 -20.76 -3.24 4.51
N THR A 464 -20.25 -4.34 5.07
CA THR A 464 -20.89 -5.66 5.10
C THR A 464 -21.02 -6.19 6.52
N ALA A 465 -21.91 -7.17 6.70
CA ALA A 465 -21.96 -8.04 7.88
C ALA A 465 -22.18 -9.48 7.40
N ASP A 466 -21.10 -10.17 7.14
CA ASP A 466 -21.06 -11.50 6.57
C ASP A 466 -20.28 -12.43 7.51
N PRO A 467 -20.97 -13.34 8.24
CA PRO A 467 -20.29 -14.20 9.21
C PRO A 467 -19.27 -15.17 8.63
N GLU A 468 -19.42 -15.59 7.36
CA GLU A 468 -18.45 -16.44 6.70
C GLU A 468 -17.17 -15.66 6.37
N LEU A 469 -17.33 -14.46 5.84
CA LEU A 469 -16.22 -13.55 5.57
C LEU A 469 -15.50 -13.13 6.86
N ASP A 470 -16.25 -12.85 7.94
CA ASP A 470 -15.66 -12.54 9.25
C ASP A 470 -14.76 -13.66 9.75
N GLN A 471 -15.20 -14.93 9.65
CA GLN A 471 -14.38 -16.08 10.05
C GLN A 471 -13.12 -16.24 9.18
N LEU A 472 -13.21 -16.01 7.87
CA LEU A 472 -12.05 -16.04 6.97
C LEU A 472 -11.05 -14.95 7.34
N ILE A 473 -11.53 -13.75 7.65
CA ILE A 473 -10.69 -12.60 8.08
C ILE A 473 -10.00 -12.93 9.41
N ASP A 474 -10.75 -13.38 10.42
CA ASP A 474 -10.21 -13.71 11.74
C ASP A 474 -9.13 -14.81 11.64
N ARG A 475 -9.37 -15.82 10.80
CA ARG A 475 -8.37 -16.87 10.52
C ARG A 475 -7.12 -16.30 9.85
N ALA A 476 -7.26 -15.41 8.85
CA ALA A 476 -6.12 -14.82 8.17
C ALA A 476 -5.29 -13.94 9.11
N LEU A 477 -5.94 -13.18 9.98
CA LEU A 477 -5.27 -12.29 10.94
C LEU A 477 -4.60 -13.06 12.11
N SER A 478 -5.05 -14.28 12.39
CA SER A 478 -4.48 -15.16 13.44
C SER A 478 -3.56 -16.25 12.91
N ALA A 479 -3.40 -16.36 11.60
CA ALA A 479 -2.56 -17.40 11.00
C ALA A 479 -1.08 -17.18 11.35
N THR A 480 -0.39 -18.30 11.55
CA THR A 480 1.03 -18.34 11.92
C THR A 480 1.94 -18.77 10.78
N ASP A 481 1.40 -18.84 9.57
CA ASP A 481 2.09 -19.18 8.34
C ASP A 481 1.70 -18.22 7.22
N VAL A 482 2.69 -17.66 6.53
CA VAL A 482 2.50 -16.71 5.42
C VAL A 482 1.68 -17.32 4.29
N ALA A 483 1.98 -18.57 3.91
CA ALA A 483 1.28 -19.26 2.83
C ALA A 483 -0.21 -19.48 3.14
N GLU A 484 -0.56 -19.74 4.40
CA GLU A 484 -1.97 -19.84 4.82
C GLU A 484 -2.68 -18.48 4.73
N VAL A 485 -2.04 -17.38 5.11
CA VAL A 485 -2.61 -16.04 4.95
C VAL A 485 -2.86 -15.74 3.46
N GLU A 486 -1.89 -16.01 2.60
CA GLU A 486 -2.01 -15.82 1.15
C GLU A 486 -3.16 -16.65 0.57
N ARG A 487 -3.26 -17.90 0.97
CA ARG A 487 -4.36 -18.79 0.57
C ARG A 487 -5.73 -18.24 1.02
N LEU A 488 -5.83 -17.79 2.27
CA LEU A 488 -7.08 -17.22 2.81
C LEU A 488 -7.46 -15.92 2.12
N ILE A 489 -6.51 -15.08 1.73
CA ILE A 489 -6.76 -13.88 0.92
C ILE A 489 -7.40 -14.27 -0.42
N GLY A 490 -6.92 -15.31 -1.08
CA GLY A 490 -7.52 -15.79 -2.32
C GLY A 490 -8.98 -16.23 -2.12
N VAL A 491 -9.28 -16.95 -1.02
CA VAL A 491 -10.64 -17.35 -0.67
C VAL A 491 -11.53 -16.13 -0.38
N MET A 492 -11.06 -15.18 0.44
CA MET A 492 -11.79 -13.94 0.74
C MET A 492 -12.04 -13.10 -0.52
N HIS A 493 -11.08 -13.05 -1.42
CA HIS A 493 -11.21 -12.31 -2.67
C HIS A 493 -12.31 -12.89 -3.57
N ARG A 494 -12.35 -14.22 -3.72
CA ARG A 494 -13.42 -14.90 -4.44
C ARG A 494 -14.79 -14.65 -3.77
N HIS A 495 -14.87 -14.78 -2.46
CA HIS A 495 -16.08 -14.52 -1.68
C HIS A 495 -16.61 -13.10 -1.93
N LEU A 496 -15.73 -12.07 -1.80
CA LEU A 496 -16.08 -10.67 -2.06
C LEU A 496 -16.56 -10.43 -3.49
N TYR A 497 -15.96 -11.12 -4.46
CA TYR A 497 -16.36 -11.05 -5.86
C TYR A 497 -17.72 -11.69 -6.11
N GLU A 498 -17.94 -12.93 -5.67
CA GLU A 498 -19.18 -13.68 -5.88
C GLU A 498 -20.38 -13.02 -5.22
N HIS A 499 -20.17 -12.41 -4.04
CA HIS A 499 -21.20 -11.65 -3.31
C HIS A 499 -21.32 -10.19 -3.78
N ALA A 500 -20.52 -9.78 -4.77
CA ALA A 500 -20.54 -8.43 -5.34
C ALA A 500 -20.51 -7.33 -4.28
N ASN A 501 -19.66 -7.47 -3.25
CA ASN A 501 -19.69 -6.59 -2.07
C ASN A 501 -19.37 -5.12 -2.40
N ASN A 502 -18.71 -4.86 -3.54
CA ASN A 502 -18.39 -3.53 -4.05
C ASN A 502 -18.67 -3.46 -5.54
N ILE A 503 -18.84 -2.26 -6.07
CA ILE A 503 -18.73 -1.98 -7.49
C ILE A 503 -17.29 -1.57 -7.74
N THR A 504 -16.44 -2.53 -8.07
CA THR A 504 -15.03 -2.23 -8.38
C THR A 504 -14.94 -1.63 -9.78
N ILE A 505 -14.35 -0.44 -9.88
CA ILE A 505 -14.15 0.27 -11.14
C ILE A 505 -12.84 -0.21 -11.77
N GLY A 506 -11.73 -0.15 -11.04
CA GLY A 506 -10.45 -0.63 -11.53
C GLY A 506 -9.24 0.01 -10.84
N GLU A 507 -8.08 -0.26 -11.41
CA GLU A 507 -6.81 0.31 -10.99
C GLU A 507 -6.45 1.53 -11.81
N ILE A 508 -5.87 2.53 -11.18
CA ILE A 508 -5.53 3.80 -11.81
C ILE A 508 -4.03 4.09 -11.70
N HIS A 509 -3.50 4.85 -12.67
CA HIS A 509 -2.10 5.24 -12.67
C HIS A 509 -1.84 6.41 -11.71
N THR A 510 -0.67 6.38 -11.07
CA THR A 510 0.00 7.57 -10.53
C THR A 510 0.98 8.09 -11.58
N ASN A 511 1.01 9.41 -11.77
CA ASN A 511 1.80 10.04 -12.80
C ASN A 511 2.69 11.14 -12.23
N TYR A 512 3.91 11.22 -12.78
CA TYR A 512 4.84 12.31 -12.55
C TYR A 512 5.35 12.83 -13.89
N ALA A 513 5.44 14.14 -14.03
CA ALA A 513 6.10 14.74 -15.17
C ALA A 513 7.48 15.26 -14.76
N THR A 514 8.44 15.16 -15.68
CA THR A 514 9.81 15.65 -15.45
C THR A 514 10.31 16.46 -16.62
N ASN A 515 11.23 17.37 -16.35
CA ASN A 515 11.97 18.05 -17.39
C ASN A 515 13.01 17.12 -18.03
N GLN A 516 13.70 17.61 -19.07
CA GLN A 516 14.66 16.83 -19.85
C GLN A 516 15.95 16.45 -19.09
N LYS A 517 16.17 17.00 -17.87
CA LYS A 517 17.31 16.62 -17.02
C LYS A 517 17.17 15.20 -16.45
N ILE A 518 15.94 14.67 -16.40
CA ILE A 518 15.66 13.32 -15.92
C ILE A 518 15.58 12.37 -17.10
N ALA A 519 16.54 11.45 -17.19
CA ALA A 519 16.62 10.48 -18.27
C ALA A 519 15.68 9.29 -18.07
N ALA A 520 15.60 8.79 -16.84
CA ALA A 520 14.78 7.65 -16.47
C ALA A 520 14.37 7.73 -14.99
N TRP A 521 13.25 7.13 -14.68
CA TRP A 521 12.79 6.98 -13.30
C TRP A 521 11.93 5.73 -13.20
N GLU A 522 12.31 4.82 -12.36
CA GLU A 522 11.50 3.67 -12.00
C GLU A 522 10.65 4.04 -10.77
N LEU A 523 9.35 4.23 -10.99
CA LEU A 523 8.40 4.52 -9.92
C LEU A 523 8.22 3.26 -9.06
N GLY A 524 8.11 3.45 -7.75
CA GLY A 524 7.79 2.40 -6.79
C GLY A 524 6.45 1.72 -7.06
N ARG A 525 6.19 0.60 -6.38
CA ARG A 525 5.01 -0.26 -6.61
C ARG A 525 3.74 0.21 -5.94
N ASN A 526 3.83 1.13 -5.01
CA ASN A 526 2.66 1.66 -4.30
C ASN A 526 2.74 3.17 -4.14
N LEU A 527 1.60 3.79 -3.83
CA LEU A 527 1.45 5.24 -3.63
C LEU A 527 2.50 5.85 -2.69
N TYR A 528 3.08 5.03 -1.82
CA TYR A 528 4.03 5.46 -0.80
C TYR A 528 5.49 5.30 -1.21
N ASP A 529 5.76 4.64 -2.34
CA ASP A 529 7.10 4.18 -2.70
C ASP A 529 7.65 4.89 -3.94
N ASN A 530 7.70 6.23 -3.87
CA ASN A 530 8.35 7.04 -4.89
C ASN A 530 9.85 7.01 -4.69
N ASN A 531 10.48 6.01 -5.24
CA ASN A 531 11.88 5.73 -5.00
C ASN A 531 12.79 6.69 -5.76
N LEU A 532 13.07 7.86 -5.20
CA LEU A 532 13.98 8.86 -5.78
C LEU A 532 15.38 8.31 -6.04
N ARG A 533 15.76 7.21 -5.39
CA ARG A 533 17.05 6.51 -5.63
C ARG A 533 17.16 5.94 -7.05
N TYR A 534 16.04 5.64 -7.73
CA TYR A 534 16.02 5.12 -9.10
C TYR A 534 15.85 6.21 -10.16
N LEU A 535 15.81 7.47 -9.75
CA LEU A 535 15.76 8.58 -10.66
C LEU A 535 17.16 8.78 -11.27
N VAL A 536 17.25 8.71 -12.59
CA VAL A 536 18.50 8.86 -13.34
C VAL A 536 18.52 10.22 -14.00
N ARG A 537 19.56 11.00 -13.72
CA ARG A 537 19.84 12.28 -14.36
C ARG A 537 20.59 12.04 -15.68
N ARG A 538 20.33 12.90 -16.69
CA ARG A 538 21.16 12.99 -17.90
C ARG A 538 22.52 13.58 -17.61
#